data_84388da44b79f03a7b123cbbfe60171b
#
_entry.id   84388da44b79f03a7b123cbbfe60171b
#
_cell.length_a   1.000
_cell.length_b   1.000
_cell.length_c   1.000
_cell.angle_alpha   90.00
_cell.angle_beta   90.00
_cell.angle_gamma   90.00
#
_symmetry.space_group_name_H-M   'P 1'
#
loop_
_entity.id
_entity.type
_entity.pdbx_description
1 polymer ?
#
loop_
_entity_poly.entity_id
_entity_poly.type
_entity_poly.pdbx_seq_one_letter_code
_entity_poly.pdbx_strand_id
1 'polypeptide(L)'
;MSDMVLAATPGYAFDTTTTGEVVVDVPAGSTPGNHGYLNSDPDLNAILVAWGAGIQPGSHVGVVPNLGVAPTIAKLLGLSFPGNAIGELLKK
;
A
#
# COMPACT_ATOMS: atom_id res chain seq x y z
N MET A 1 13.83 -7.34 -15.40
CA MET A 1 13.27 -5.98 -15.17
C MET A 1 12.67 -5.57 -16.50
N SER A 2 11.47 -5.00 -16.53
CA SER A 2 10.83 -4.59 -17.79
C SER A 2 11.51 -3.32 -18.33
N ASP A 3 11.64 -3.22 -19.66
CA ASP A 3 12.25 -2.06 -20.32
C ASP A 3 11.32 -0.82 -20.27
N MET A 4 10.03 -1.03 -19.97
CA MET A 4 9.02 0.01 -19.87
C MET A 4 8.05 -0.30 -18.73
N VAL A 5 7.70 0.74 -17.97
CA VAL A 5 6.65 0.71 -16.94
C VAL A 5 5.65 1.80 -17.26
N LEU A 6 4.38 1.44 -17.36
CA LEU A 6 3.28 2.36 -17.58
C LEU A 6 2.47 2.51 -16.30
N ALA A 7 2.15 3.73 -15.93
CA ALA A 7 1.23 4.05 -14.84
C ALA A 7 0.02 4.78 -15.41
N ALA A 8 -1.16 4.38 -15.00
CA ALA A 8 -2.39 5.08 -15.38
C ALA A 8 -2.49 6.43 -14.66
N THR A 9 -3.06 7.41 -15.31
CA THR A 9 -3.45 8.69 -14.69
C THR A 9 -4.61 8.43 -13.70
N PRO A 10 -4.68 9.16 -12.58
CA PRO A 10 -5.82 9.06 -11.66
C PRO A 10 -7.17 9.12 -12.38
N GLY A 11 -8.08 8.22 -12.03
CA GLY A 11 -9.38 8.05 -12.69
C GLY A 11 -9.38 7.07 -13.87
N TYR A 12 -8.22 6.56 -14.28
CA TYR A 12 -8.10 5.57 -15.34
C TYR A 12 -7.44 4.30 -14.82
N ALA A 13 -7.80 3.16 -15.37
CA ALA A 13 -7.18 1.87 -15.10
C ALA A 13 -6.87 1.14 -16.40
N PHE A 14 -5.84 0.29 -16.39
CA PHE A 14 -5.58 -0.60 -17.50
C PHE A 14 -6.50 -1.82 -17.43
N ASP A 15 -6.94 -2.27 -18.58
CA ASP A 15 -7.67 -3.51 -18.81
C ASP A 15 -6.79 -4.47 -19.62
N THR A 16 -7.20 -5.73 -19.66
CA THR A 16 -6.59 -6.79 -20.47
C THR A 16 -7.21 -6.92 -21.85
N THR A 17 -8.26 -6.16 -22.16
CA THR A 17 -8.92 -6.13 -23.46
C THR A 17 -7.97 -5.58 -24.52
N THR A 18 -7.83 -6.29 -25.62
CA THR A 18 -6.92 -5.94 -26.73
C THR A 18 -7.65 -5.46 -28.00
N THR A 19 -8.96 -5.35 -27.94
CA THR A 19 -9.82 -4.94 -29.06
C THR A 19 -10.87 -3.94 -28.61
N GLY A 20 -11.39 -3.12 -29.51
CA GLY A 20 -12.38 -2.09 -29.22
C GLY A 20 -11.76 -0.71 -29.08
N GLU A 21 -12.46 0.19 -28.40
CA GLU A 21 -12.01 1.55 -28.15
C GLU A 21 -10.85 1.58 -27.14
N VAL A 22 -9.94 2.53 -27.31
CA VAL A 22 -8.75 2.67 -26.44
C VAL A 22 -9.13 3.11 -25.02
N VAL A 23 -10.19 3.87 -24.89
CA VAL A 23 -10.74 4.34 -23.61
C VAL A 23 -12.22 4.07 -23.60
N VAL A 24 -12.69 3.40 -22.55
CA VAL A 24 -14.11 3.10 -22.34
C VAL A 24 -14.52 3.47 -20.92
N ASP A 25 -15.75 3.91 -20.77
CA ASP A 25 -16.31 4.18 -19.45
C ASP A 25 -16.53 2.88 -18.67
N VAL A 26 -16.29 2.95 -17.36
CA VAL A 26 -16.62 1.83 -16.46
C VAL A 26 -18.14 1.64 -16.45
N PRO A 27 -18.65 0.43 -16.73
CA PRO A 27 -20.09 0.19 -16.78
C PRO A 27 -20.79 0.56 -15.47
N ALA A 28 -21.98 1.13 -15.57
CA ALA A 28 -22.79 1.46 -14.40
C ALA A 28 -23.04 0.20 -13.54
N GLY A 29 -22.84 0.32 -12.24
CA GLY A 29 -22.99 -0.80 -11.30
C GLY A 29 -21.74 -1.67 -11.11
N SER A 30 -20.65 -1.40 -11.86
CA SER A 30 -19.35 -2.05 -11.60
C SER A 30 -18.67 -1.41 -10.39
N THR A 31 -17.74 -2.15 -9.80
CA THR A 31 -16.86 -1.61 -8.75
C THR A 31 -15.71 -0.84 -9.41
N PRO A 32 -15.62 0.50 -9.24
CA PRO A 32 -14.60 1.30 -9.92
C PRO A 32 -13.20 1.17 -9.28
N GLY A 33 -13.09 0.46 -8.16
CA GLY A 33 -11.81 0.29 -7.45
C GLY A 33 -10.85 -0.60 -8.22
N ASN A 34 -9.60 -0.20 -8.29
CA ASN A 34 -8.52 -0.96 -8.92
C ASN A 34 -7.23 -0.80 -8.12
N HIS A 35 -6.21 -1.58 -8.49
CA HIS A 35 -4.87 -1.57 -7.88
C HIS A 35 -3.79 -1.38 -8.97
N GLY A 36 -2.53 -1.29 -8.57
CA GLY A 36 -1.42 -1.24 -9.52
C GLY A 36 -0.97 0.17 -9.91
N TYR A 37 -1.45 1.19 -9.21
CA TYR A 37 -0.97 2.57 -9.36
C TYR A 37 0.37 2.78 -8.64
N LEU A 38 0.95 3.98 -8.82
CA LEU A 38 2.19 4.34 -8.14
C LEU A 38 1.97 4.45 -6.63
N ASN A 39 2.92 3.95 -5.86
CA ASN A 39 2.90 4.04 -4.40
C ASN A 39 3.06 5.47 -3.85
N SER A 40 3.33 6.44 -4.71
CA SER A 40 3.32 7.87 -4.38
C SER A 40 1.92 8.49 -4.35
N ASP A 41 0.91 7.75 -4.82
CA ASP A 41 -0.48 8.18 -4.80
C ASP A 41 -1.07 7.96 -3.39
N PRO A 42 -1.45 9.01 -2.64
CA PRO A 42 -1.98 8.89 -1.30
C PRO A 42 -3.32 8.13 -1.23
N ASP A 43 -4.09 8.09 -2.32
CA ASP A 43 -5.35 7.35 -2.38
C ASP A 43 -5.13 5.83 -2.33
N LEU A 44 -3.89 5.37 -2.57
CA LEU A 44 -3.48 3.96 -2.43
C LEU A 44 -2.96 3.60 -1.05
N ASN A 45 -2.96 4.53 -0.10
CA ASN A 45 -2.53 4.24 1.26
C ASN A 45 -3.45 3.20 1.90
N ALA A 46 -2.83 2.17 2.48
CA ALA A 46 -3.54 1.16 3.26
C ALA A 46 -3.87 1.67 4.67
N ILE A 47 -4.81 1.02 5.33
CA ILE A 47 -5.14 1.28 6.73
C ILE A 47 -4.22 0.44 7.61
N LEU A 48 -3.67 1.08 8.66
CA LEU A 48 -2.94 0.39 9.73
C LEU A 48 -3.72 0.55 11.04
N VAL A 49 -4.13 -0.58 11.62
CA VAL A 49 -4.72 -0.63 12.95
C VAL A 49 -3.93 -1.62 13.80
N ALA A 50 -3.49 -1.18 14.97
CA ALA A 50 -2.78 -2.03 15.91
C ALA A 50 -3.44 -1.95 17.30
N TRP A 51 -3.58 -3.12 17.94
CA TRP A 51 -4.16 -3.23 19.27
C TRP A 51 -3.52 -4.39 20.03
N GLY A 52 -3.34 -4.22 21.34
CA GLY A 52 -2.83 -5.27 22.21
C GLY A 52 -1.65 -4.85 23.09
N ALA A 53 -0.97 -5.83 23.68
CA ALA A 53 0.16 -5.60 24.55
C ALA A 53 1.29 -4.84 23.80
N GLY A 54 1.83 -3.79 24.43
CA GLY A 54 2.88 -2.95 23.85
C GLY A 54 2.38 -1.85 22.91
N ILE A 55 1.06 -1.78 22.66
CA ILE A 55 0.44 -0.71 21.86
C ILE A 55 -0.23 0.29 22.81
N GLN A 56 0.12 1.57 22.65
CA GLN A 56 -0.50 2.62 23.45
C GLN A 56 -1.93 2.89 22.95
N PRO A 57 -2.95 2.76 23.81
CA PRO A 57 -4.34 3.06 23.44
C PRO A 57 -4.50 4.51 22.96
N GLY A 58 -5.29 4.71 21.92
CA GLY A 58 -5.62 6.04 21.39
C GLY A 58 -4.47 6.76 20.69
N SER A 59 -3.35 6.09 20.43
CA SER A 59 -2.24 6.67 19.67
C SER A 59 -2.58 6.76 18.16
N HIS A 60 -2.07 7.80 17.52
CA HIS A 60 -2.18 8.02 16.08
C HIS A 60 -0.78 8.24 15.51
N VAL A 61 -0.37 7.43 14.55
CA VAL A 61 0.97 7.51 13.94
C VAL A 61 1.00 8.26 12.61
N GLY A 62 -0.16 8.67 12.11
CA GLY A 62 -0.26 9.32 10.79
C GLY A 62 0.11 8.37 9.64
N VAL A 63 0.60 8.94 8.55
CA VAL A 63 1.09 8.16 7.41
C VAL A 63 2.48 7.64 7.72
N VAL A 64 2.67 6.34 7.63
CA VAL A 64 3.95 5.66 7.93
C VAL A 64 4.34 4.73 6.79
N PRO A 65 5.64 4.54 6.54
CA PRO A 65 6.10 3.58 5.55
C PRO A 65 5.73 2.14 5.93
N ASN A 66 5.16 1.37 5.01
CA ASN A 66 4.85 -0.05 5.22
C ASN A 66 6.08 -0.89 5.60
N LEU A 67 7.27 -0.47 5.20
CA LEU A 67 8.55 -1.11 5.55
C LEU A 67 8.80 -1.17 7.06
N GLY A 68 8.20 -0.27 7.85
CA GLY A 68 8.32 -0.25 9.31
C GLY A 68 7.45 -1.27 10.04
N VAL A 69 6.47 -1.89 9.37
CA VAL A 69 5.51 -2.80 10.02
C VAL A 69 6.20 -4.07 10.53
N ALA A 70 6.92 -4.77 9.68
CA ALA A 70 7.58 -6.02 10.05
C ALA A 70 8.62 -5.87 11.18
N PRO A 71 9.55 -4.89 11.15
CA PRO A 71 10.48 -4.69 12.26
C PRO A 71 9.78 -4.27 13.55
N THR A 72 8.66 -3.54 13.47
CA THR A 72 7.86 -3.18 14.64
C THR A 72 7.22 -4.40 15.28
N ILE A 73 6.64 -5.28 14.49
CA ILE A 73 6.06 -6.56 14.97
C ILE A 73 7.15 -7.43 15.61
N ALA A 74 8.30 -7.59 14.97
CA ALA A 74 9.41 -8.36 15.51
C ALA A 74 9.84 -7.82 16.89
N LYS A 75 9.97 -6.52 17.04
CA LYS A 75 10.30 -5.88 18.32
C LYS A 75 9.24 -6.13 19.40
N LEU A 76 7.97 -6.02 19.06
CA LEU A 76 6.86 -6.29 20.01
C LEU A 76 6.85 -7.73 20.48
N LEU A 77 7.28 -8.66 19.63
CA LEU A 77 7.38 -10.09 19.94
C LEU A 77 8.72 -10.48 20.60
N GLY A 78 9.65 -9.54 20.81
CA GLY A 78 10.99 -9.83 21.34
C GLY A 78 11.88 -10.62 20.36
N LEU A 79 11.56 -10.60 19.08
CA LEU A 79 12.32 -11.29 18.03
C LEU A 79 13.42 -10.39 17.47
N SER A 80 14.55 -11.00 17.10
CA SER A 80 15.58 -10.33 16.33
C SER A 80 15.10 -10.14 14.89
N PHE A 81 15.22 -8.91 14.36
CA PHE A 81 14.96 -8.63 12.97
C PHE A 81 16.26 -8.77 12.16
N PRO A 82 16.27 -9.41 10.98
CA PRO A 82 17.48 -9.61 10.19
C PRO A 82 18.18 -8.27 9.89
N GLY A 83 19.49 -8.19 10.12
CA GLY A 83 20.26 -6.96 9.98
C GLY A 83 20.35 -6.40 8.56
N ASN A 84 20.01 -7.21 7.54
CA ASN A 84 19.92 -6.82 6.15
C ASN A 84 18.48 -6.45 5.71
N ALA A 85 17.51 -6.52 6.62
CA ALA A 85 16.15 -6.13 6.31
C ALA A 85 16.02 -4.61 6.25
N ILE A 86 15.27 -4.13 5.29
CA ILE A 86 14.98 -2.72 5.09
C ILE A 86 13.75 -2.36 5.93
N GLY A 87 13.86 -1.30 6.72
CA GLY A 87 12.74 -0.74 7.46
C GLY A 87 13.16 -0.17 8.81
N GLU A 88 12.50 0.88 9.22
CA GLU A 88 12.64 1.48 10.54
C GLU A 88 11.42 1.15 11.40
N LEU A 89 11.61 1.14 12.73
CA LEU A 89 10.49 1.00 13.65
C LEU A 89 9.52 2.17 13.47
N LEU A 90 8.23 1.87 13.49
CA LEU A 90 7.21 2.90 13.55
C LEU A 90 7.34 3.63 14.89
N LYS A 91 7.60 4.92 14.82
CA LYS A 91 7.71 5.79 15.99
C LYS A 91 6.34 6.34 16.34
N LYS A 92 6.11 6.51 17.62
CA LYS A 92 4.93 7.19 18.16
C LYS A 92 4.98 8.67 17.87
#